data_bec75c4e2d79fdb26073d806ef0fb352
#
_entry.id   bec75c4e2d79fdb26073d806ef0fb352
#
_cell.length_a   1.000
_cell.length_b   1.000
_cell.length_c   1.000
_cell.angle_alpha   90.00
_cell.angle_beta   90.00
_cell.angle_gamma   90.00
#
_symmetry.space_group_name_H-M   'P 1'
#
loop_
_entity.id
_entity.type
_entity.pdbx_description
1 polymer ?
#
loop_
_entity_poly.entity_id
_entity_poly.type
_entity_poly.pdbx_seq_one_letter_code
_entity_poly.pdbx_strand_id
1 'polypeptide(L)'
;MSFVAASTPSARRHMVSERRLPAFSGAADTLDRMEDEADGAGTEIDLRQLRHHTKNTLQRILALIAGAPGLSDTPQGEKIVQELEYRICLSATISNALFGLTGAPGSMAERLRHLSGAVVDMMRDADQVIRVGVSVRGSCPSGLRDAVLRSAHELVGNAVKHGMKDRPNGRISVRLVSDEDCTTLTVLDNGWGFSGAPRSGEGLALARGFADRHGGSLLMDGEDGTVATLELPH
;
A
#
# COMPACT_ATOMS: atom_id res chain seq x y z
N MET A 1 -27.06 -6.70 -73.01
CA MET A 1 -26.00 -5.74 -73.11
C MET A 1 -26.39 -4.51 -72.32
N SER A 2 -26.00 -4.32 -71.12
CA SER A 2 -25.92 -3.05 -70.37
C SER A 2 -25.42 -3.35 -68.96
N PHE A 3 -24.25 -2.87 -68.72
CA PHE A 3 -23.61 -2.92 -67.41
C PHE A 3 -24.33 -1.95 -66.47
N VAL A 4 -24.74 -2.45 -65.29
CA VAL A 4 -25.15 -1.57 -64.16
C VAL A 4 -24.05 -1.65 -63.11
N ALA A 5 -23.41 -0.52 -62.87
CA ALA A 5 -22.40 -0.33 -61.88
C ALA A 5 -23.05 -0.23 -60.49
N ALA A 6 -22.62 -1.07 -59.56
CA ALA A 6 -23.01 -1.01 -58.16
C ALA A 6 -22.12 -0.03 -57.39
N SER A 7 -22.76 0.97 -56.81
CA SER A 7 -22.15 2.01 -55.95
C SER A 7 -21.87 1.39 -54.56
N THR A 8 -20.62 1.47 -54.11
CA THR A 8 -20.21 1.17 -52.73
C THR A 8 -20.49 2.34 -51.80
N PRO A 9 -21.05 2.14 -50.60
CA PRO A 9 -21.19 3.21 -49.62
C PRO A 9 -19.88 3.44 -48.85
N SER A 10 -19.47 4.69 -48.85
CA SER A 10 -18.36 5.24 -48.11
C SER A 10 -18.50 5.01 -46.60
N ALA A 11 -17.53 4.29 -46.01
CA ALA A 11 -17.39 4.14 -44.58
C ALA A 11 -16.93 5.45 -43.94
N ARG A 12 -17.81 6.15 -43.23
CA ARG A 12 -17.43 7.24 -42.33
C ARG A 12 -16.64 6.69 -41.18
N ARG A 13 -15.34 6.94 -41.14
CA ARG A 13 -14.50 6.76 -39.94
C ARG A 13 -14.93 7.78 -38.89
N HIS A 14 -15.56 7.36 -37.83
CA HIS A 14 -15.66 8.12 -36.60
C HIS A 14 -14.25 8.18 -35.99
N MET A 15 -13.66 9.35 -36.05
CA MET A 15 -12.48 9.71 -35.26
C MET A 15 -12.90 9.77 -33.79
N VAL A 16 -12.61 8.71 -33.04
CA VAL A 16 -12.65 8.74 -31.58
C VAL A 16 -11.45 9.57 -31.15
N SER A 17 -11.71 10.77 -30.66
CA SER A 17 -10.73 11.63 -30.04
C SER A 17 -10.19 10.90 -28.79
N GLU A 18 -8.97 10.40 -28.87
CA GLU A 18 -8.21 9.95 -27.71
C GLU A 18 -7.98 11.13 -26.77
N ARG A 19 -8.84 11.28 -25.78
CA ARG A 19 -8.54 12.11 -24.61
C ARG A 19 -7.47 11.37 -23.80
N ARG A 20 -6.21 11.75 -24.02
CA ARG A 20 -5.12 11.41 -23.09
C ARG A 20 -5.50 11.96 -21.72
N LEU A 21 -5.69 11.05 -20.77
CA LEU A 21 -5.72 11.42 -19.35
C LEU A 21 -4.37 12.08 -19.01
N PRO A 22 -4.36 13.20 -18.28
CA PRO A 22 -3.11 13.81 -17.86
C PRO A 22 -2.35 12.82 -16.97
N ALA A 23 -1.08 12.60 -17.31
CA ALA A 23 -0.18 11.79 -16.52
C ALA A 23 -0.11 12.36 -15.10
N PHE A 24 -0.22 11.48 -14.10
CA PHE A 24 -0.07 11.77 -12.66
C PHE A 24 1.41 12.09 -12.32
N SER A 25 2.02 13.04 -13.03
CA SER A 25 3.39 13.49 -12.80
C SER A 25 3.52 14.60 -11.76
N GLY A 26 2.40 15.16 -11.27
CA GLY A 26 2.43 16.30 -10.36
C GLY A 26 2.38 15.98 -8.87
N ALA A 27 2.15 14.73 -8.48
CA ALA A 27 1.99 14.37 -7.07
C ALA A 27 3.33 14.18 -6.34
N ALA A 28 4.37 13.73 -7.04
CA ALA A 28 5.70 13.54 -6.47
C ALA A 28 6.42 14.87 -6.18
N ASP A 29 6.35 15.83 -7.12
CA ASP A 29 6.97 17.16 -6.96
C ASP A 29 6.32 18.04 -5.89
N THR A 30 5.07 17.75 -5.52
CA THR A 30 4.38 18.51 -4.46
C THR A 30 4.75 18.01 -3.07
N LEU A 31 5.08 16.73 -2.94
CA LEU A 31 5.51 16.15 -1.66
C LEU A 31 6.92 16.58 -1.26
N ASP A 32 7.83 16.70 -2.23
CA ASP A 32 9.22 17.09 -2.00
C ASP A 32 9.38 18.58 -1.58
N ARG A 33 8.42 19.44 -1.96
CA ARG A 33 8.41 20.87 -1.56
C ARG A 33 7.79 21.13 -0.19
N MET A 34 7.08 20.17 0.39
CA MET A 34 6.41 20.32 1.69
C MET A 34 7.28 19.92 2.87
N GLU A 35 8.46 19.33 2.64
CA GLU A 35 9.36 18.92 3.72
C GLU A 35 10.24 20.06 4.27
N ASP A 36 10.36 21.21 3.57
CA ASP A 36 11.30 22.29 3.89
C ASP A 36 10.68 23.50 4.66
N GLU A 37 9.36 23.56 4.87
CA GLU A 37 8.68 24.65 5.59
C GLU A 37 7.70 24.15 6.65
N ALA A 38 8.16 23.42 7.66
CA ALA A 38 7.26 22.92 8.70
C ALA A 38 7.46 23.58 10.06
N ASP A 39 6.69 24.61 10.32
CA ASP A 39 6.23 24.96 11.66
C ASP A 39 5.11 23.98 12.04
N GLY A 40 5.23 23.26 13.18
CA GLY A 40 4.47 22.02 13.49
C GLY A 40 2.92 22.12 13.48
N ALA A 41 2.33 23.30 13.42
CA ALA A 41 0.88 23.52 13.34
C ALA A 41 0.35 23.43 11.88
N GLY A 42 1.14 23.79 10.89
CA GLY A 42 0.78 23.69 9.47
C GLY A 42 0.66 22.23 9.01
N THR A 43 1.59 21.39 9.44
CA THR A 43 1.68 19.98 9.02
C THR A 43 0.47 19.15 9.46
N GLU A 44 -0.14 19.44 10.63
CA GLU A 44 -1.31 18.68 11.11
C GLU A 44 -2.59 19.04 10.36
N ILE A 45 -2.72 20.29 9.95
CA ILE A 45 -3.86 20.77 9.13
C ILE A 45 -3.75 20.18 7.72
N ASP A 46 -2.57 20.15 7.13
CA ASP A 46 -2.32 19.61 5.79
C ASP A 46 -2.55 18.09 5.73
N LEU A 47 -2.10 17.34 6.73
CA LEU A 47 -2.39 15.90 6.84
C LEU A 47 -3.89 15.63 6.99
N ARG A 48 -4.63 16.46 7.70
CA ARG A 48 -6.08 16.33 7.84
C ARG A 48 -6.79 16.59 6.50
N GLN A 49 -6.37 17.61 5.76
CA GLN A 49 -6.91 17.92 4.43
C GLN A 49 -6.58 16.82 3.42
N LEU A 50 -5.33 16.34 3.40
CA LEU A 50 -4.92 15.22 2.54
C LEU A 50 -5.75 13.96 2.81
N ARG A 51 -5.99 13.65 4.09
CA ARG A 51 -6.86 12.54 4.52
C ARG A 51 -8.27 12.67 3.96
N HIS A 52 -8.90 13.85 4.13
CA HIS A 52 -10.23 14.11 3.59
C HIS A 52 -10.27 14.01 2.07
N HIS A 53 -9.24 14.52 1.40
CA HIS A 53 -9.14 14.48 -0.05
C HIS A 53 -9.03 13.03 -0.55
N THR A 54 -8.16 12.23 0.05
CA THR A 54 -7.98 10.82 -0.30
C THR A 54 -9.27 10.02 -0.09
N LYS A 55 -9.92 10.18 1.06
CA LYS A 55 -11.22 9.53 1.33
C LYS A 55 -12.28 9.89 0.29
N ASN A 56 -12.44 11.19 0.01
CA ASN A 56 -13.41 11.68 -0.95
C ASN A 56 -13.11 11.18 -2.38
N THR A 57 -11.83 11.10 -2.75
CA THR A 57 -11.41 10.58 -4.05
C THR A 57 -11.75 9.09 -4.20
N LEU A 58 -11.44 8.27 -3.19
CA LEU A 58 -11.79 6.85 -3.19
C LEU A 58 -13.31 6.64 -3.24
N GLN A 59 -14.09 7.41 -2.49
CA GLN A 59 -15.56 7.36 -2.52
C GLN A 59 -16.13 7.76 -3.89
N ARG A 60 -15.54 8.77 -4.56
CA ARG A 60 -15.93 9.17 -5.92
C ARG A 60 -15.62 8.09 -6.95
N ILE A 61 -14.46 7.43 -6.84
CA ILE A 61 -14.11 6.31 -7.73
C ILE A 61 -15.09 5.16 -7.55
N LEU A 62 -15.43 4.78 -6.33
CA LEU A 62 -16.45 3.76 -6.04
C LEU A 62 -17.81 4.13 -6.64
N ALA A 63 -18.26 5.38 -6.46
CA ALA A 63 -19.51 5.86 -7.04
C ALA A 63 -19.51 5.86 -8.56
N LEU A 64 -18.39 6.17 -9.22
CA LEU A 64 -18.25 6.10 -10.67
C LEU A 64 -18.30 4.65 -11.19
N ILE A 65 -17.68 3.72 -10.48
CA ILE A 65 -17.71 2.30 -10.81
C ILE A 65 -19.14 1.75 -10.67
N ALA A 66 -19.79 2.03 -9.52
CA ALA A 66 -21.15 1.58 -9.25
C ALA A 66 -22.19 2.20 -10.20
N GLY A 67 -21.95 3.42 -10.69
CA GLY A 67 -22.83 4.15 -11.61
C GLY A 67 -22.49 3.96 -13.10
N ALA A 68 -21.50 3.15 -13.46
CA ALA A 68 -21.10 2.96 -14.86
C ALA A 68 -22.11 2.06 -15.60
N PRO A 69 -22.88 2.60 -16.58
CA PRO A 69 -23.88 1.82 -17.31
C PRO A 69 -23.22 0.66 -18.06
N GLY A 70 -23.81 -0.51 -17.98
CA GLY A 70 -23.35 -1.70 -18.72
C GLY A 70 -22.14 -2.43 -18.13
N LEU A 71 -21.47 -1.86 -17.13
CA LEU A 71 -20.28 -2.51 -16.55
C LEU A 71 -20.66 -3.76 -15.75
N SER A 72 -21.82 -3.74 -15.07
CA SER A 72 -22.33 -4.88 -14.29
C SER A 72 -23.33 -5.76 -15.07
N ASP A 73 -23.57 -5.48 -16.36
CA ASP A 73 -24.58 -6.20 -17.16
C ASP A 73 -24.09 -7.60 -17.61
N THR A 74 -22.82 -7.90 -17.40
CA THR A 74 -22.24 -9.21 -17.71
C THR A 74 -21.57 -9.82 -16.47
N PRO A 75 -21.56 -11.17 -16.32
CA PRO A 75 -20.87 -11.83 -15.22
C PRO A 75 -19.37 -11.50 -15.14
N GLN A 76 -18.75 -11.18 -16.26
CA GLN A 76 -17.37 -10.76 -16.33
C GLN A 76 -17.19 -9.32 -15.79
N GLY A 77 -18.07 -8.41 -16.19
CA GLY A 77 -18.07 -7.02 -15.71
C GLY A 77 -18.34 -6.94 -14.21
N GLU A 78 -19.31 -7.73 -13.72
CA GLU A 78 -19.60 -7.81 -12.29
C GLU A 78 -18.39 -8.24 -11.46
N LYS A 79 -17.63 -9.25 -11.92
CA LYS A 79 -16.37 -9.68 -11.27
C LYS A 79 -15.33 -8.57 -11.24
N ILE A 80 -15.20 -7.81 -12.34
CA ILE A 80 -14.26 -6.67 -12.40
C ILE A 80 -14.66 -5.59 -11.41
N VAL A 81 -15.95 -5.27 -11.32
CA VAL A 81 -16.47 -4.28 -10.34
C VAL A 81 -16.15 -4.73 -8.93
N GLN A 82 -16.48 -5.97 -8.56
CA GLN A 82 -16.21 -6.53 -7.24
C GLN A 82 -14.71 -6.48 -6.88
N GLU A 83 -13.83 -6.82 -7.81
CA GLU A 83 -12.39 -6.77 -7.62
C GLU A 83 -11.90 -5.32 -7.42
N LEU A 84 -12.40 -4.36 -8.20
CA LEU A 84 -12.05 -2.94 -8.05
C LEU A 84 -12.53 -2.38 -6.72
N GLU A 85 -13.76 -2.66 -6.31
CA GLU A 85 -14.31 -2.27 -5.01
C GLU A 85 -13.48 -2.83 -3.86
N TYR A 86 -13.12 -4.11 -3.95
CA TYR A 86 -12.28 -4.76 -2.95
C TYR A 86 -10.91 -4.09 -2.83
N ARG A 87 -10.21 -3.82 -3.95
CA ARG A 87 -8.90 -3.14 -3.95
C ARG A 87 -8.97 -1.72 -3.41
N ILE A 88 -10.04 -0.99 -3.70
CA ILE A 88 -10.26 0.36 -3.14
C ILE A 88 -10.47 0.28 -1.64
N CYS A 89 -11.23 -0.70 -1.14
CA CYS A 89 -11.41 -0.92 0.30
C CYS A 89 -10.09 -1.28 1.01
N LEU A 90 -9.24 -2.10 0.38
CA LEU A 90 -7.90 -2.40 0.91
C LEU A 90 -7.02 -1.15 0.98
N SER A 91 -7.01 -0.34 -0.09
CA SER A 91 -6.27 0.93 -0.12
C SER A 91 -6.74 1.90 0.97
N ALA A 92 -8.06 2.00 1.18
CA ALA A 92 -8.63 2.79 2.25
C ALA A 92 -8.23 2.26 3.64
N THR A 93 -8.19 0.94 3.82
CA THR A 93 -7.76 0.28 5.07
C THR A 93 -6.29 0.56 5.37
N ILE A 94 -5.40 0.45 4.38
CA ILE A 94 -3.98 0.79 4.50
C ILE A 94 -3.83 2.26 4.89
N SER A 95 -4.47 3.17 4.14
CA SER A 95 -4.42 4.60 4.41
C SER A 95 -4.96 4.96 5.80
N ASN A 96 -6.02 4.28 6.24
CA ASN A 96 -6.55 4.47 7.58
C ASN A 96 -5.60 3.97 8.68
N ALA A 97 -4.99 2.83 8.48
CA ALA A 97 -4.02 2.27 9.42
C ALA A 97 -2.76 3.16 9.54
N LEU A 98 -2.28 3.72 8.43
CA LEU A 98 -1.12 4.60 8.40
C LEU A 98 -1.42 5.99 8.97
N PHE A 99 -2.55 6.59 8.60
CA PHE A 99 -2.82 8.02 8.83
C PHE A 99 -4.01 8.32 9.76
N GLY A 100 -4.78 7.31 10.17
CA GLY A 100 -5.94 7.52 11.04
C GLY A 100 -7.09 8.27 10.36
N LEU A 101 -7.51 7.84 9.16
CA LEU A 101 -8.47 8.59 8.32
C LEU A 101 -9.92 8.62 8.84
N THR A 102 -10.39 7.64 9.60
CA THR A 102 -11.81 7.40 9.87
C THR A 102 -12.20 7.44 11.35
N GLY A 103 -11.46 8.14 12.19
CA GLY A 103 -11.77 8.26 13.62
C GLY A 103 -10.57 8.07 14.52
N ALA A 104 -10.81 7.86 15.82
CA ALA A 104 -9.72 7.60 16.77
C ALA A 104 -8.91 6.38 16.29
N PRO A 105 -7.61 6.52 16.09
CA PRO A 105 -6.79 5.39 15.69
C PRO A 105 -6.89 4.32 16.78
N GLY A 106 -7.24 3.10 16.40
CA GLY A 106 -7.25 1.95 17.29
C GLY A 106 -5.88 1.70 17.93
N SER A 107 -5.79 0.71 18.79
CA SER A 107 -4.52 0.27 19.38
C SER A 107 -3.47 -0.06 18.29
N MET A 108 -2.18 0.03 18.64
CA MET A 108 -1.11 -0.36 17.71
C MET A 108 -1.30 -1.80 17.20
N ALA A 109 -1.82 -2.71 18.03
CA ALA A 109 -2.10 -4.08 17.64
C ALA A 109 -3.19 -4.16 16.55
N GLU A 110 -4.25 -3.38 16.66
CA GLU A 110 -5.31 -3.30 15.64
C GLU A 110 -4.80 -2.65 14.35
N ARG A 111 -4.08 -1.55 14.46
CA ARG A 111 -3.51 -0.85 13.30
C ARG A 111 -2.54 -1.74 12.52
N LEU A 112 -1.60 -2.40 13.20
CA LEU A 112 -0.65 -3.33 12.58
C LEU A 112 -1.37 -4.53 11.95
N ARG A 113 -2.43 -5.06 12.60
CA ARG A 113 -3.20 -6.18 12.05
C ARG A 113 -3.95 -5.80 10.78
N HIS A 114 -4.65 -4.68 10.78
CA HIS A 114 -5.37 -4.18 9.61
C HIS A 114 -4.41 -3.83 8.48
N LEU A 115 -3.32 -3.12 8.79
CA LEU A 115 -2.29 -2.75 7.82
C LEU A 115 -1.68 -4.00 7.15
N SER A 116 -1.16 -4.92 7.96
CA SER A 116 -0.46 -6.10 7.45
C SER A 116 -1.40 -7.02 6.65
N GLY A 117 -2.64 -7.20 7.12
CA GLY A 117 -3.65 -7.97 6.38
C GLY A 117 -3.98 -7.33 5.04
N ALA A 118 -4.27 -6.03 5.03
CA ALA A 118 -4.63 -5.31 3.81
C ALA A 118 -3.46 -5.25 2.80
N VAL A 119 -2.21 -5.09 3.27
CA VAL A 119 -1.03 -5.13 2.39
C VAL A 119 -0.87 -6.51 1.74
N VAL A 120 -1.01 -7.58 2.52
CA VAL A 120 -0.94 -8.95 1.99
C VAL A 120 -2.04 -9.18 0.96
N ASP A 121 -3.29 -8.85 1.28
CA ASP A 121 -4.43 -9.04 0.37
C ASP A 121 -4.36 -8.17 -0.89
N MET A 122 -3.73 -6.98 -0.79
CA MET A 122 -3.48 -6.10 -1.94
C MET A 122 -2.44 -6.66 -2.91
N MET A 123 -1.42 -7.36 -2.39
CA MET A 123 -0.20 -7.68 -3.13
C MET A 123 -0.07 -9.16 -3.49
N ARG A 124 -0.79 -10.06 -2.81
CA ARG A 124 -0.76 -11.50 -3.12
C ARG A 124 -1.45 -11.81 -4.44
N ASP A 125 -1.02 -12.87 -5.11
CA ASP A 125 -1.72 -13.42 -6.26
C ASP A 125 -3.03 -14.12 -5.83
N ALA A 126 -3.98 -14.25 -6.75
CA ALA A 126 -5.33 -14.74 -6.45
C ALA A 126 -5.35 -16.19 -5.90
N ASP A 127 -4.37 -17.00 -6.27
CA ASP A 127 -4.21 -18.41 -5.87
C ASP A 127 -3.29 -18.59 -4.66
N GLN A 128 -2.69 -17.51 -4.15
CA GLN A 128 -1.83 -17.55 -2.98
C GLN A 128 -2.63 -17.50 -1.68
N VAL A 129 -2.22 -18.31 -0.71
CA VAL A 129 -2.71 -18.29 0.68
C VAL A 129 -1.59 -17.88 1.62
N ILE A 130 -1.57 -16.59 1.99
CA ILE A 130 -0.57 -16.03 2.90
C ILE A 130 -1.24 -15.72 4.25
N ARG A 131 -0.76 -16.35 5.33
CA ARG A 131 -1.27 -16.13 6.68
C ARG A 131 -0.43 -15.08 7.39
N VAL A 132 -1.10 -14.09 8.00
CA VAL A 132 -0.44 -13.03 8.77
C VAL A 132 -0.72 -13.19 10.25
N GLY A 133 0.33 -13.20 11.06
CA GLY A 133 0.24 -13.14 12.53
C GLY A 133 0.79 -11.81 13.04
N VAL A 134 0.07 -11.16 13.96
CA VAL A 134 0.53 -9.89 14.57
C VAL A 134 0.53 -10.02 16.08
N SER A 135 1.64 -9.67 16.72
CA SER A 135 1.78 -9.59 18.17
C SER A 135 2.39 -8.26 18.60
N VAL A 136 1.83 -7.65 19.64
CA VAL A 136 2.31 -6.39 20.20
C VAL A 136 2.47 -6.56 21.70
N ARG A 137 3.62 -6.15 22.23
CA ARG A 137 3.93 -6.11 23.65
C ARG A 137 4.46 -4.73 24.02
N GLY A 138 4.04 -4.21 25.15
CA GLY A 138 4.39 -2.88 25.62
C GLY A 138 3.58 -1.78 24.91
N SER A 139 3.98 -0.52 25.15
CA SER A 139 3.29 0.67 24.62
C SER A 139 4.24 1.45 23.74
N CYS A 140 4.00 1.40 22.44
CA CYS A 140 4.79 2.19 21.47
C CYS A 140 4.62 3.69 21.71
N PRO A 141 5.71 4.44 21.91
CA PRO A 141 5.68 5.89 22.06
C PRO A 141 4.99 6.57 20.86
N SER A 142 4.27 7.65 21.13
CA SER A 142 3.51 8.36 20.09
C SER A 142 4.39 8.84 18.93
N GLY A 143 5.60 9.33 19.23
CA GLY A 143 6.58 9.81 18.24
C GLY A 143 7.14 8.71 17.33
N LEU A 144 7.07 7.43 17.72
CA LEU A 144 7.58 6.30 16.92
C LEU A 144 6.50 5.59 16.11
N ARG A 145 5.21 5.88 16.36
CA ARG A 145 4.09 5.13 15.73
C ARG A 145 4.10 5.23 14.21
N ASP A 146 4.40 6.42 13.67
CA ASP A 146 4.47 6.62 12.22
C ASP A 146 5.63 5.82 11.61
N ALA A 147 6.82 5.90 12.19
CA ALA A 147 7.98 5.13 11.76
C ALA A 147 7.71 3.61 11.77
N VAL A 148 7.11 3.10 12.86
CA VAL A 148 6.75 1.68 12.99
C VAL A 148 5.74 1.26 11.92
N LEU A 149 4.67 2.02 11.70
CA LEU A 149 3.62 1.65 10.76
C LEU A 149 4.08 1.71 9.30
N ARG A 150 4.82 2.74 8.92
CA ARG A 150 5.37 2.84 7.56
C ARG A 150 6.42 1.77 7.31
N SER A 151 7.29 1.50 8.27
CA SER A 151 8.25 0.39 8.15
C SER A 151 7.55 -0.96 8.08
N ALA A 152 6.50 -1.20 8.86
CA ALA A 152 5.70 -2.41 8.77
C ALA A 152 5.06 -2.57 7.37
N HIS A 153 4.51 -1.50 6.80
CA HIS A 153 3.97 -1.49 5.43
C HIS A 153 5.00 -1.97 4.42
N GLU A 154 6.19 -1.37 4.43
CA GLU A 154 7.26 -1.69 3.49
C GLU A 154 7.83 -3.10 3.70
N LEU A 155 8.07 -3.50 4.95
CA LEU A 155 8.65 -4.81 5.26
C LEU A 155 7.68 -5.96 4.95
N VAL A 156 6.38 -5.79 5.25
CA VAL A 156 5.34 -6.77 4.89
C VAL A 156 5.17 -6.82 3.36
N GLY A 157 5.16 -5.67 2.69
CA GLY A 157 5.11 -5.61 1.23
C GLY A 157 6.28 -6.33 0.58
N ASN A 158 7.50 -6.15 1.11
CA ASN A 158 8.70 -6.85 0.65
C ASN A 158 8.61 -8.37 0.88
N ALA A 159 8.09 -8.81 2.03
CA ALA A 159 7.86 -10.23 2.32
C ALA A 159 6.92 -10.86 1.28
N VAL A 160 5.82 -10.20 0.91
CA VAL A 160 4.91 -10.69 -0.13
C VAL A 160 5.59 -10.69 -1.50
N LYS A 161 6.16 -9.55 -1.90
CA LYS A 161 6.70 -9.34 -3.25
C LYS A 161 7.92 -10.21 -3.56
N HIS A 162 8.77 -10.44 -2.56
CA HIS A 162 10.05 -11.14 -2.73
C HIS A 162 10.07 -12.50 -2.05
N GLY A 163 9.65 -12.58 -0.79
CA GLY A 163 9.64 -13.83 -0.03
C GLY A 163 8.61 -14.83 -0.54
N MET A 164 7.40 -14.36 -0.87
CA MET A 164 6.28 -15.23 -1.28
C MET A 164 6.14 -15.39 -2.79
N LYS A 165 7.04 -14.80 -3.58
CA LYS A 165 6.98 -14.90 -5.04
C LYS A 165 6.95 -16.37 -5.48
N ASP A 166 5.98 -16.71 -6.35
CA ASP A 166 5.80 -18.06 -6.91
C ASP A 166 5.58 -19.17 -5.86
N ARG A 167 5.10 -18.82 -4.64
CA ARG A 167 4.77 -19.77 -3.58
C ARG A 167 3.26 -19.79 -3.35
N PRO A 168 2.59 -20.95 -3.42
CA PRO A 168 1.14 -21.03 -3.20
C PRO A 168 0.73 -20.78 -1.74
N ASN A 169 1.64 -21.03 -0.78
CA ASN A 169 1.38 -20.86 0.64
C ASN A 169 2.53 -20.11 1.32
N GLY A 170 2.18 -19.21 2.23
CA GLY A 170 3.15 -18.45 3.00
C GLY A 170 2.68 -18.07 4.39
N ARG A 171 3.63 -17.65 5.21
CA ARG A 171 3.37 -17.08 6.55
C ARG A 171 4.24 -15.87 6.76
N ILE A 172 3.62 -14.80 7.25
CA ILE A 172 4.30 -13.58 7.68
C ILE A 172 3.95 -13.33 9.15
N SER A 173 4.94 -13.03 9.97
CA SER A 173 4.77 -12.69 11.38
C SER A 173 5.29 -11.27 11.62
N VAL A 174 4.44 -10.43 12.17
CA VAL A 174 4.78 -9.05 12.57
C VAL A 174 4.77 -8.98 14.09
N ARG A 175 5.90 -8.63 14.67
CA ARG A 175 6.06 -8.51 16.12
C ARG A 175 6.52 -7.10 16.45
N LEU A 176 5.82 -6.44 17.36
CA LEU A 176 6.23 -5.17 17.95
C LEU A 176 6.46 -5.40 19.45
N VAL A 177 7.64 -5.04 19.92
CA VAL A 177 7.98 -5.04 21.35
C VAL A 177 8.47 -3.66 21.70
N SER A 178 7.92 -3.07 22.76
CA SER A 178 8.36 -1.77 23.25
C SER A 178 8.57 -1.89 24.76
N ASP A 179 9.75 -1.58 25.22
CA ASP A 179 10.14 -1.49 26.64
C ASP A 179 10.46 -0.03 27.01
N GLU A 180 11.27 0.21 28.05
CA GLU A 180 11.61 1.55 28.53
C GLU A 180 12.61 2.26 27.63
N ASP A 181 13.48 1.52 26.91
CA ASP A 181 14.63 2.06 26.19
C ASP A 181 14.47 1.98 24.67
N CYS A 182 13.67 1.01 24.16
CA CYS A 182 13.64 0.71 22.73
C CYS A 182 12.28 0.18 22.27
N THR A 183 11.94 0.53 21.03
CA THR A 183 10.83 -0.09 20.29
C THR A 183 11.40 -0.91 19.14
N THR A 184 11.14 -2.23 19.15
CA THR A 184 11.61 -3.18 18.14
C THR A 184 10.44 -3.70 17.31
N LEU A 185 10.48 -3.47 16.00
CA LEU A 185 9.59 -4.07 15.01
C LEU A 185 10.32 -5.20 14.29
N THR A 186 9.79 -6.43 14.37
CA THR A 186 10.31 -7.56 13.61
C THR A 186 9.26 -8.05 12.62
N VAL A 187 9.62 -8.17 11.35
CA VAL A 187 8.83 -8.82 10.31
C VAL A 187 9.59 -10.06 9.84
N LEU A 188 8.96 -11.22 9.99
CA LEU A 188 9.51 -12.52 9.61
C LEU A 188 8.61 -13.17 8.59
N ASP A 189 9.17 -13.67 7.50
CA ASP A 189 8.50 -14.51 6.53
C ASP A 189 9.19 -15.89 6.41
N ASN A 190 8.45 -16.87 5.93
CA ASN A 190 8.97 -18.20 5.62
C ASN A 190 9.18 -18.38 4.10
N GLY A 191 9.54 -17.31 3.42
CA GLY A 191 9.73 -17.26 1.97
C GLY A 191 11.07 -17.83 1.51
N TRP A 192 11.54 -17.34 0.37
CA TRP A 192 12.80 -17.78 -0.24
C TRP A 192 14.05 -17.22 0.45
N GLY A 193 13.88 -16.19 1.28
CA GLY A 193 15.02 -15.47 1.82
C GLY A 193 15.84 -14.76 0.74
N PHE A 194 17.10 -14.48 1.06
CA PHE A 194 18.06 -13.88 0.13
C PHE A 194 19.50 -14.27 0.50
N SER A 195 20.39 -14.27 -0.50
CA SER A 195 21.83 -14.45 -0.28
C SER A 195 22.57 -13.14 -0.57
N GLY A 196 23.51 -12.77 0.31
CA GLY A 196 24.28 -11.53 0.22
C GLY A 196 23.51 -10.31 0.76
N ALA A 197 23.95 -9.12 0.37
CA ALA A 197 23.29 -7.88 0.82
C ALA A 197 21.91 -7.73 0.17
N PRO A 198 20.84 -7.41 0.94
CA PRO A 198 19.53 -7.17 0.38
C PRO A 198 19.59 -5.94 -0.56
N ARG A 199 18.96 -6.08 -1.74
CA ARG A 199 18.85 -4.96 -2.68
C ARG A 199 18.06 -3.83 -2.03
N SER A 200 18.67 -2.66 -1.93
CA SER A 200 18.00 -1.46 -1.41
C SER A 200 17.01 -0.95 -2.45
N GLY A 201 15.71 -1.12 -2.16
CA GLY A 201 14.63 -0.40 -2.83
C GLY A 201 14.18 0.78 -1.97
N GLU A 202 13.27 1.61 -2.50
CA GLU A 202 12.74 2.80 -1.81
C GLU A 202 12.17 2.48 -0.43
N GLY A 203 11.44 1.36 -0.29
CA GLY A 203 10.85 0.93 0.97
C GLY A 203 11.87 0.58 2.05
N LEU A 204 12.95 -0.12 1.70
CA LEU A 204 14.05 -0.40 2.65
C LEU A 204 14.85 0.87 2.97
N ALA A 205 15.01 1.78 2.01
CA ALA A 205 15.64 3.08 2.25
C ALA A 205 14.82 3.91 3.23
N LEU A 206 13.48 3.90 3.10
CA LEU A 206 12.57 4.56 4.04
C LEU A 206 12.71 3.99 5.46
N ALA A 207 12.68 2.67 5.62
CA ALA A 207 12.81 2.03 6.93
C ALA A 207 14.18 2.31 7.56
N ARG A 208 15.28 2.31 6.77
CA ARG A 208 16.60 2.72 7.23
C ARG A 208 16.63 4.19 7.65
N GLY A 209 16.03 5.08 6.85
CA GLY A 209 15.92 6.49 7.18
C GLY A 209 15.17 6.75 8.50
N PHE A 210 14.20 5.92 8.86
CA PHE A 210 13.57 5.97 10.18
C PHE A 210 14.54 5.50 11.28
N ALA A 211 15.26 4.40 11.07
CA ALA A 211 16.28 3.93 12.00
C ALA A 211 17.32 5.02 12.27
N ASP A 212 17.90 5.57 11.20
CA ASP A 212 18.95 6.60 11.29
C ASP A 212 18.48 7.85 12.06
N ARG A 213 17.26 8.33 11.80
CA ARG A 213 16.69 9.51 12.51
C ARG A 213 16.50 9.28 14.00
N HIS A 214 16.28 8.05 14.42
CA HIS A 214 16.08 7.69 15.83
C HIS A 214 17.32 7.06 16.47
N GLY A 215 18.48 7.09 15.79
CA GLY A 215 19.72 6.49 16.31
C GLY A 215 19.66 4.97 16.46
N GLY A 216 18.77 4.34 15.69
CA GLY A 216 18.53 2.90 15.71
C GLY A 216 19.17 2.14 14.55
N SER A 217 18.66 0.95 14.25
CA SER A 217 19.18 0.09 13.19
C SER A 217 18.08 -0.67 12.44
N LEU A 218 18.36 -1.03 11.19
CA LEU A 218 17.59 -2.01 10.43
C LEU A 218 18.50 -3.18 10.06
N LEU A 219 18.27 -4.32 10.69
CA LEU A 219 18.98 -5.57 10.44
C LEU A 219 18.11 -6.50 9.59
N MET A 220 18.75 -7.24 8.68
CA MET A 220 18.06 -8.21 7.83
C MET A 220 18.88 -9.49 7.74
N ASP A 221 18.19 -10.62 7.94
CA ASP A 221 18.71 -11.98 7.76
C ASP A 221 17.82 -12.73 6.77
N GLY A 222 18.41 -13.51 5.88
CA GLY A 222 17.74 -14.16 4.77
C GLY A 222 18.03 -15.66 4.61
N GLU A 223 18.56 -16.36 5.62
CA GLU A 223 18.96 -17.78 5.49
C GLU A 223 17.73 -18.70 5.31
N ASP A 224 16.71 -18.59 6.17
CA ASP A 224 15.49 -19.42 6.16
C ASP A 224 14.23 -18.54 6.07
N GLY A 225 13.98 -17.95 4.94
CA GLY A 225 13.03 -16.86 4.79
C GLY A 225 13.71 -15.53 5.09
N THR A 226 12.94 -14.48 5.38
CA THR A 226 13.51 -13.18 5.75
C THR A 226 13.12 -12.80 7.16
N VAL A 227 14.08 -12.35 7.95
CA VAL A 227 13.86 -11.66 9.23
C VAL A 227 14.36 -10.23 9.08
N ALA A 228 13.45 -9.28 9.13
CA ALA A 228 13.78 -7.84 9.16
C ALA A 228 13.48 -7.29 10.55
N THR A 229 14.47 -6.73 11.22
CA THR A 229 14.36 -6.17 12.56
C THR A 229 14.74 -4.69 12.55
N LEU A 230 13.78 -3.84 12.84
CA LEU A 230 13.96 -2.40 13.02
C LEU A 230 13.98 -2.09 14.51
N GLU A 231 15.06 -1.49 14.97
CA GLU A 231 15.25 -1.01 16.34
C GLU A 231 15.21 0.51 16.39
N LEU A 232 14.38 1.05 17.26
CA LEU A 232 14.17 2.49 17.44
C LEU A 232 14.34 2.81 18.93
N PRO A 233 15.52 3.29 19.36
CA PRO A 233 15.73 3.80 20.71
C PRO A 233 14.81 4.98 21.05
N HIS A 234 14.50 5.16 22.35
CA HIS A 234 13.63 6.23 22.85
C HIS A 234 14.40 7.49 23.20
#